data_3259cd400d0ac653f6f91166838f0ce2
#
_entry.id   3259cd400d0ac653f6f91166838f0ce2
#
_cell.length_a   1.000
_cell.length_b   1.000
_cell.length_c   1.000
_cell.angle_alpha   90.00
_cell.angle_beta   90.00
_cell.angle_gamma   90.00
#
_symmetry.space_group_name_H-M   'P 1'
#
loop_
_entity.id
_entity.type
_entity.pdbx_description
1 polymer ?
#
loop_
_entity_poly.entity_id
_entity_poly.type
_entity_poly.pdbx_seq_one_letter_code
_entity_poly.pdbx_strand_id
1 'polypeptide(L)'
;LSLFRGIKYFLLSDNSKHKILKSILGFRPLNIELYEQAFTHASVAGQEDEAMEESNERLEFLGDAVLGAIVAEYFFVKFPNKNEGELTKLRSKMVSRSFLNQLAIDMGLDSFLETSADTRRSKSIFGDAFEALIGAIYLDRGYQSCKKFVTEKVIPDYVELSKLIKTESDFKSRFIELAQKERYKFEFKNVMLQHQDHIRYRSILLIDGVEVGEGEGSSKKKAEQMAAQTYFEKRK
;
A
#
# COMPACT_ATOMS: atom_id res chain seq x y z
N LEU A 1 4.76 17.49 34.94
CA LEU A 1 5.64 16.39 35.42
C LEU A 1 5.74 15.21 34.44
N SER A 2 4.91 15.16 33.35
CA SER A 2 4.95 14.09 32.33
C SER A 2 6.00 14.31 31.23
N LEU A 3 6.38 15.56 30.96
CA LEU A 3 7.38 15.90 29.93
C LEU A 3 8.78 15.29 30.13
N PHE A 4 9.11 14.88 31.37
CA PHE A 4 10.43 14.30 31.69
C PHE A 4 10.52 12.78 31.55
N ARG A 5 9.41 12.04 31.36
CA ARG A 5 9.46 10.58 31.29
C ARG A 5 9.85 10.06 29.89
N GLY A 6 9.35 10.68 28.83
CA GLY A 6 9.68 10.30 27.45
C GLY A 6 11.14 10.56 27.08
N ILE A 7 11.66 11.70 27.52
CA ILE A 7 13.06 12.10 27.27
C ILE A 7 14.07 11.12 27.87
N LYS A 8 13.74 10.49 29.01
CA LYS A 8 14.67 9.60 29.74
C LYS A 8 14.83 8.22 29.10
N TYR A 9 13.81 7.69 28.42
CA TYR A 9 13.88 6.39 27.75
C TYR A 9 14.64 6.48 26.41
N PHE A 10 14.52 7.59 25.70
CA PHE A 10 15.17 7.79 24.41
C PHE A 10 16.65 8.20 24.52
N LEU A 11 17.02 8.96 25.52
CA LEU A 11 18.43 9.34 25.76
C LEU A 11 19.33 8.19 26.24
N LEU A 12 18.73 7.09 26.70
CA LEU A 12 19.49 5.93 27.24
C LEU A 12 19.50 4.73 26.28
N SER A 13 18.73 4.70 25.22
CA SER A 13 18.76 3.63 24.24
C SER A 13 18.83 4.22 22.83
N ASP A 14 20.01 4.35 22.34
CA ASP A 14 20.33 4.03 20.97
C ASP A 14 20.65 5.16 20.00
N ASN A 15 21.84 5.70 20.18
CA ASN A 15 22.58 6.40 19.11
C ASN A 15 22.56 5.60 17.77
N SER A 16 22.23 4.30 17.78
CA SER A 16 22.11 3.42 16.61
C SER A 16 20.75 3.59 15.91
N LYS A 17 19.63 3.58 16.63
CA LYS A 17 18.29 3.78 16.02
C LYS A 17 18.19 5.12 15.31
N HIS A 18 18.67 6.21 15.94
CA HIS A 18 18.71 7.53 15.30
C HIS A 18 19.58 7.58 14.05
N LYS A 19 20.74 6.89 14.07
CA LYS A 19 21.60 6.83 12.90
C LYS A 19 20.93 6.08 11.76
N ILE A 20 20.25 4.97 12.06
CA ILE A 20 19.53 4.18 11.07
C ILE A 20 18.35 5.00 10.51
N LEU A 21 17.53 5.62 11.37
CA LEU A 21 16.43 6.49 10.94
C LEU A 21 16.93 7.63 10.05
N LYS A 22 18.02 8.32 10.43
CA LYS A 22 18.66 9.35 9.60
C LYS A 22 19.10 8.80 8.23
N SER A 23 19.62 7.58 8.19
CA SER A 23 20.00 6.91 6.94
C SER A 23 18.79 6.62 6.05
N ILE A 24 17.69 6.13 6.65
CA ILE A 24 16.43 5.87 5.96
C ILE A 24 15.84 7.17 5.41
N LEU A 25 15.80 8.22 6.21
CA LEU A 25 15.24 9.52 5.83
C LEU A 25 16.10 10.26 4.79
N GLY A 26 17.43 10.13 4.88
CA GLY A 26 18.39 10.91 4.09
C GLY A 26 18.62 12.32 4.65
N PHE A 27 17.99 12.67 5.78
CA PHE A 27 18.15 13.95 6.48
C PHE A 27 18.02 13.76 7.99
N ARG A 28 18.36 14.80 8.76
CA ARG A 28 18.20 14.79 10.22
C ARG A 28 16.83 15.37 10.59
N PRO A 29 16.00 14.67 11.42
CA PRO A 29 14.79 15.25 12.00
C PRO A 29 15.06 16.57 12.74
N LEU A 30 14.14 17.53 12.63
CA LEU A 30 14.16 18.75 13.44
C LEU A 30 13.40 18.53 14.74
N ASN A 31 12.26 17.85 14.68
CA ASN A 31 11.50 17.40 15.83
C ASN A 31 11.42 15.87 15.85
N ILE A 32 12.23 15.26 16.70
CA ILE A 32 12.35 13.80 16.79
C ILE A 32 11.07 13.15 17.37
N GLU A 33 10.33 13.84 18.24
CA GLU A 33 9.13 13.32 18.89
C GLU A 33 8.05 12.94 17.87
N LEU A 34 7.94 13.65 16.74
CA LEU A 34 7.03 13.29 15.66
C LEU A 34 7.34 11.92 15.04
N TYR A 35 8.62 11.58 14.95
CA TYR A 35 9.05 10.29 14.39
C TYR A 35 8.90 9.15 15.39
N GLU A 36 9.07 9.42 16.68
CA GLU A 36 8.78 8.47 17.75
C GLU A 36 7.28 8.15 17.76
N GLN A 37 6.45 9.18 17.74
CA GLN A 37 5.00 9.04 17.64
C GLN A 37 4.59 8.25 16.38
N ALA A 38 5.22 8.49 15.24
CA ALA A 38 4.92 7.77 13.99
C ALA A 38 5.15 6.25 14.11
N PHE A 39 6.03 5.82 15.01
CA PHE A 39 6.32 4.41 15.28
C PHE A 39 5.69 3.87 16.55
N THR A 40 4.82 4.62 17.22
CA THR A 40 4.09 4.18 18.40
C THR A 40 2.67 3.78 18.03
N HIS A 41 2.40 2.46 18.05
CA HIS A 41 1.07 1.95 17.76
C HIS A 41 0.12 2.14 18.95
N ALA A 42 -1.18 2.38 18.72
CA ALA A 42 -2.19 2.59 19.75
C ALA A 42 -2.23 1.49 20.84
N SER A 43 -1.81 0.25 20.52
CA SER A 43 -1.78 -0.86 21.49
C SER A 43 -0.74 -0.71 22.61
N VAL A 44 0.16 0.25 22.53
CA VAL A 44 1.22 0.53 23.53
C VAL A 44 1.25 2.00 23.94
N ALA A 45 0.49 2.87 23.26
CA ALA A 45 0.23 4.24 23.72
C ALA A 45 -0.60 4.20 25.03
N GLY A 46 -0.55 5.27 25.83
CA GLY A 46 -1.12 5.34 27.19
C GLY A 46 -2.60 5.00 27.34
N GLN A 47 -3.25 5.42 28.41
CA GLN A 47 -4.69 5.15 28.64
C GLN A 47 -5.57 6.04 27.74
N GLU A 48 -6.85 5.65 27.52
CA GLU A 48 -7.76 6.08 26.44
C GLU A 48 -7.64 7.52 25.90
N ASP A 49 -7.54 8.53 26.74
CA ASP A 49 -7.41 9.93 26.26
C ASP A 49 -5.96 10.30 25.86
N GLU A 50 -4.95 9.75 26.51
CA GLU A 50 -3.53 9.94 26.19
C GLU A 50 -3.10 9.08 25.00
N ALA A 51 -3.72 7.90 24.81
CA ALA A 51 -3.42 6.98 23.71
C ALA A 51 -3.64 7.62 22.33
N MET A 52 -4.67 8.45 22.19
CA MET A 52 -5.00 9.11 20.93
C MET A 52 -4.02 10.24 20.57
N GLU A 53 -3.41 10.89 21.57
CA GLU A 53 -2.38 11.92 21.34
C GLU A 53 -0.98 11.33 21.14
N GLU A 54 -0.70 10.18 21.77
CA GLU A 54 0.61 9.54 21.73
C GLU A 54 0.76 8.49 20.62
N SER A 55 -0.36 8.00 20.04
CA SER A 55 -0.32 7.00 18.97
C SER A 55 -0.06 7.61 17.58
N ASN A 56 0.25 6.73 16.62
CA ASN A 56 0.51 7.11 15.24
C ASN A 56 -0.75 7.39 14.40
N GLU A 57 -1.96 7.11 14.89
CA GLU A 57 -3.20 7.17 14.10
C GLU A 57 -3.47 8.55 13.46
N ARG A 58 -3.23 9.63 14.20
CA ARG A 58 -3.41 10.99 13.66
C ARG A 58 -2.37 11.34 12.60
N LEU A 59 -1.15 10.86 12.77
CA LEU A 59 -0.08 11.02 11.77
C LEU A 59 -0.33 10.16 10.54
N GLU A 60 -0.84 8.95 10.70
CA GLU A 60 -1.29 8.05 9.63
C GLU A 60 -2.36 8.74 8.78
N PHE A 61 -3.43 9.25 9.41
CA PHE A 61 -4.49 9.97 8.71
C PHE A 61 -3.96 11.12 7.85
N LEU A 62 -3.06 11.93 8.39
CA LEU A 62 -2.43 13.04 7.66
C LEU A 62 -1.51 12.51 6.56
N GLY A 63 -0.71 11.50 6.88
CA GLY A 63 0.28 10.92 5.97
C GLY A 63 -0.34 10.23 4.76
N ASP A 64 -1.46 9.52 4.91
CA ASP A 64 -2.22 8.94 3.79
C ASP A 64 -2.61 10.02 2.77
N ALA A 65 -3.19 11.13 3.23
CA ALA A 65 -3.58 12.24 2.36
C ALA A 65 -2.38 12.85 1.63
N VAL A 66 -1.28 13.10 2.34
CA VAL A 66 -0.05 13.68 1.77
C VAL A 66 0.60 12.72 0.79
N LEU A 67 0.73 11.44 1.15
CA LEU A 67 1.27 10.38 0.29
C LEU A 67 0.44 10.23 -0.98
N GLY A 68 -0.89 10.19 -0.83
CA GLY A 68 -1.83 10.10 -1.94
C GLY A 68 -1.66 11.24 -2.95
N ALA A 69 -1.45 12.47 -2.47
CA ALA A 69 -1.19 13.64 -3.32
C ALA A 69 0.16 13.54 -4.05
N ILE A 70 1.23 13.16 -3.33
CA ILE A 70 2.58 13.01 -3.91
C ILE A 70 2.60 11.93 -5.00
N VAL A 71 1.99 10.77 -4.73
CA VAL A 71 1.94 9.65 -5.67
C VAL A 71 1.11 10.01 -6.90
N ALA A 72 -0.01 10.73 -6.71
CA ALA A 72 -0.83 11.22 -7.82
C ALA A 72 -0.02 12.18 -8.72
N GLU A 73 0.65 13.16 -8.15
CA GLU A 73 1.51 14.10 -8.88
C GLU A 73 2.65 13.36 -9.60
N TYR A 74 3.31 12.42 -8.92
CA TYR A 74 4.39 11.64 -9.51
C TYR A 74 3.93 10.88 -10.75
N PHE A 75 2.80 10.16 -10.70
CA PHE A 75 2.31 9.41 -11.86
C PHE A 75 1.78 10.32 -12.96
N PHE A 76 1.15 11.43 -12.62
CA PHE A 76 0.70 12.42 -13.58
C PHE A 76 1.87 12.96 -14.43
N VAL A 77 2.97 13.31 -13.79
CA VAL A 77 4.16 13.80 -14.49
C VAL A 77 4.89 12.67 -15.23
N LYS A 78 5.00 11.49 -14.62
CA LYS A 78 5.75 10.35 -15.16
C LYS A 78 5.09 9.72 -16.39
N PHE A 79 3.76 9.75 -16.47
CA PHE A 79 2.97 9.10 -17.52
C PHE A 79 2.01 10.06 -18.22
N PRO A 80 2.50 11.03 -18.98
CA PRO A 80 1.67 12.08 -19.59
C PRO A 80 0.62 11.56 -20.61
N ASN A 81 0.82 10.35 -21.12
CA ASN A 81 -0.08 9.72 -22.10
C ASN A 81 -1.13 8.78 -21.46
N LYS A 82 -1.13 8.63 -20.14
CA LYS A 82 -2.12 7.79 -19.44
C LYS A 82 -3.36 8.60 -19.09
N ASN A 83 -4.53 7.95 -19.27
CA ASN A 83 -5.80 8.55 -18.88
C ASN A 83 -6.01 8.51 -17.36
N GLU A 84 -7.02 9.22 -16.87
CA GLU A 84 -7.37 9.34 -15.45
C GLU A 84 -7.55 7.96 -14.78
N GLY A 85 -8.30 7.05 -15.42
CA GLY A 85 -8.55 5.71 -14.86
C GLY A 85 -7.28 4.88 -14.70
N GLU A 86 -6.32 4.96 -15.64
CA GLU A 86 -5.03 4.31 -15.54
C GLU A 86 -4.17 4.90 -14.40
N LEU A 87 -4.16 6.23 -14.27
CA LEU A 87 -3.43 6.92 -13.21
C LEU A 87 -4.02 6.60 -11.84
N THR A 88 -5.34 6.54 -11.72
CA THR A 88 -6.05 6.16 -10.50
C THR A 88 -5.74 4.71 -10.12
N LYS A 89 -5.70 3.77 -11.07
CA LYS A 89 -5.28 2.37 -10.83
C LYS A 89 -3.83 2.29 -10.33
N LEU A 90 -2.90 3.02 -10.93
CA LEU A 90 -1.49 3.04 -10.49
C LEU A 90 -1.35 3.60 -9.08
N ARG A 91 -2.00 4.74 -8.79
CA ARG A 91 -2.03 5.32 -7.45
C ARG A 91 -2.56 4.33 -6.43
N SER A 92 -3.75 3.77 -6.66
CA SER A 92 -4.38 2.82 -5.73
C SER A 92 -3.53 1.58 -5.44
N LYS A 93 -2.73 1.12 -6.40
CA LYS A 93 -1.78 0.03 -6.18
C LYS A 93 -0.65 0.47 -5.25
N MET A 94 -0.04 1.61 -5.52
CA MET A 94 1.12 2.10 -4.79
C MET A 94 0.79 2.53 -3.36
N VAL A 95 -0.44 3.02 -3.10
CA VAL A 95 -0.92 3.34 -1.75
C VAL A 95 -1.79 2.23 -1.16
N SER A 96 -1.80 1.03 -1.76
CA SER A 96 -2.55 -0.08 -1.18
C SER A 96 -1.89 -0.57 0.10
N ARG A 97 -2.70 -0.96 1.09
CA ARG A 97 -2.23 -1.49 2.37
C ARG A 97 -1.20 -2.61 2.21
N SER A 98 -1.43 -3.55 1.29
CA SER A 98 -0.49 -4.65 1.04
C SER A 98 0.85 -4.18 0.49
N PHE A 99 0.83 -3.16 -0.37
CA PHE A 99 2.05 -2.59 -0.93
C PHE A 99 2.83 -1.80 0.13
N LEU A 100 2.16 -0.92 0.88
CA LEU A 100 2.80 -0.11 1.92
C LEU A 100 3.37 -0.96 3.06
N ASN A 101 2.69 -2.06 3.43
CA ASN A 101 3.23 -3.01 4.40
C ASN A 101 4.54 -3.64 3.93
N GLN A 102 4.58 -4.12 2.68
CA GLN A 102 5.80 -4.72 2.14
C GLN A 102 6.91 -3.67 2.03
N LEU A 103 6.59 -2.47 1.55
CA LEU A 103 7.51 -1.35 1.45
C LEU A 103 8.13 -0.99 2.81
N ALA A 104 7.32 -0.89 3.86
CA ALA A 104 7.81 -0.60 5.21
C ALA A 104 8.78 -1.67 5.72
N ILE A 105 8.49 -2.95 5.45
CA ILE A 105 9.39 -4.07 5.80
C ILE A 105 10.69 -3.99 4.99
N ASP A 106 10.60 -3.77 3.69
CA ASP A 106 11.77 -3.68 2.80
C ASP A 106 12.69 -2.50 3.18
N MET A 107 12.11 -1.44 3.75
CA MET A 107 12.83 -0.29 4.31
C MET A 107 13.39 -0.54 5.72
N GLY A 108 13.06 -1.66 6.38
CA GLY A 108 13.44 -1.96 7.76
C GLY A 108 12.71 -1.15 8.83
N LEU A 109 11.56 -0.55 8.51
CA LEU A 109 10.77 0.25 9.45
C LEU A 109 10.08 -0.59 10.51
N ASP A 110 9.88 -1.89 10.26
CA ASP A 110 9.33 -2.84 11.22
C ASP A 110 10.15 -2.94 12.52
N SER A 111 11.46 -2.65 12.45
CA SER A 111 12.35 -2.64 13.60
C SER A 111 12.16 -1.43 14.53
N PHE A 112 11.51 -0.37 14.06
CA PHE A 112 11.22 0.84 14.84
C PHE A 112 9.85 0.78 15.53
N LEU A 113 8.93 -0.04 14.98
CA LEU A 113 7.54 -0.05 15.43
C LEU A 113 7.39 -0.62 16.84
N GLU A 114 6.90 0.19 17.74
CA GLU A 114 6.51 -0.18 19.09
C GLU A 114 5.03 -0.60 19.10
N THR A 115 4.78 -1.87 19.44
CA THR A 115 3.45 -2.49 19.38
C THR A 115 3.38 -3.69 20.32
N SER A 116 2.17 -4.07 20.75
CA SER A 116 1.97 -5.29 21.53
C SER A 116 2.28 -6.55 20.70
N ALA A 117 2.65 -7.64 21.38
CA ALA A 117 3.00 -8.91 20.72
C ALA A 117 1.85 -9.48 19.87
N ASP A 118 0.60 -9.30 20.30
CA ASP A 118 -0.57 -9.78 19.56
C ASP A 118 -0.86 -8.94 18.31
N THR A 119 -0.72 -7.63 18.42
CA THR A 119 -0.91 -6.70 17.31
C THR A 119 0.18 -6.86 16.25
N ARG A 120 1.42 -7.20 16.63
CA ARG A 120 2.53 -7.44 15.69
C ARG A 120 2.28 -8.59 14.72
N ARG A 121 1.34 -9.48 15.01
CA ARG A 121 0.89 -10.52 14.09
C ARG A 121 -0.04 -9.99 12.99
N SER A 122 -0.63 -8.82 13.18
CA SER A 122 -1.41 -8.14 12.16
C SER A 122 -0.46 -7.52 11.12
N LYS A 123 -0.57 -7.96 9.88
CA LYS A 123 0.29 -7.48 8.78
C LYS A 123 -0.02 -6.05 8.31
N SER A 124 -1.05 -5.38 8.87
CA SER A 124 -1.44 -4.04 8.41
C SER A 124 -0.65 -2.91 9.04
N ILE A 125 -0.14 -3.09 10.24
CA ILE A 125 0.47 -2.04 11.07
C ILE A 125 1.74 -1.39 10.50
N PHE A 126 2.44 -2.09 9.60
CA PHE A 126 3.67 -1.55 9.03
C PHE A 126 3.38 -0.49 7.96
N GLY A 127 2.31 -0.67 7.19
CA GLY A 127 1.83 0.34 6.23
C GLY A 127 1.33 1.58 6.94
N ASP A 128 0.57 1.39 8.00
CA ASP A 128 0.05 2.47 8.84
C ASP A 128 1.21 3.30 9.44
N ALA A 129 2.30 2.63 9.90
CA ALA A 129 3.52 3.30 10.38
C ALA A 129 4.27 4.05 9.26
N PHE A 130 4.28 3.54 8.02
CA PHE A 130 4.85 4.26 6.89
C PHE A 130 4.06 5.53 6.56
N GLU A 131 2.74 5.46 6.54
CA GLU A 131 1.89 6.65 6.36
C GLU A 131 2.10 7.63 7.50
N ALA A 132 2.16 7.18 8.75
CA ALA A 132 2.48 8.03 9.90
C ALA A 132 3.86 8.69 9.77
N LEU A 133 4.86 7.98 9.24
CA LEU A 133 6.18 8.55 8.94
C LEU A 133 6.08 9.70 7.92
N ILE A 134 5.27 9.55 6.88
CA ILE A 134 5.00 10.64 5.92
C ILE A 134 4.35 11.84 6.62
N GLY A 135 3.39 11.60 7.50
CA GLY A 135 2.76 12.63 8.33
C GLY A 135 3.78 13.37 9.23
N ALA A 136 4.69 12.62 9.86
CA ALA A 136 5.77 13.19 10.67
C ALA A 136 6.73 14.06 9.84
N ILE A 137 7.17 13.59 8.67
CA ILE A 137 8.02 14.37 7.75
C ILE A 137 7.31 15.64 7.30
N TYR A 138 6.00 15.55 7.02
CA TYR A 138 5.20 16.70 6.61
C TYR A 138 5.14 17.76 7.69
N LEU A 139 4.88 17.39 8.94
CA LEU A 139 4.83 18.34 10.07
C LEU A 139 6.20 18.90 10.40
N ASP A 140 7.26 18.10 10.30
CA ASP A 140 8.64 18.49 10.60
C ASP A 140 9.25 19.39 9.52
N ARG A 141 8.97 19.11 8.22
CA ARG A 141 9.70 19.71 7.10
C ARG A 141 8.87 20.14 5.90
N GLY A 142 7.56 19.97 5.97
CA GLY A 142 6.62 20.38 4.94
C GLY A 142 6.56 19.46 3.72
N TYR A 143 5.63 19.78 2.81
CA TYR A 143 5.29 18.98 1.63
C TYR A 143 6.47 18.67 0.71
N GLN A 144 7.34 19.66 0.45
CA GLN A 144 8.46 19.46 -0.47
C GLN A 144 9.47 18.42 0.03
N SER A 145 9.67 18.34 1.34
CA SER A 145 10.53 17.32 1.95
C SER A 145 9.92 15.93 1.85
N CYS A 146 8.61 15.78 2.06
CA CYS A 146 7.89 14.53 1.82
C CYS A 146 8.00 14.11 0.36
N LYS A 147 7.71 15.04 -0.56
CA LYS A 147 7.79 14.78 -2.00
C LYS A 147 9.19 14.29 -2.39
N LYS A 148 10.23 15.00 -1.95
CA LYS A 148 11.61 14.61 -2.22
C LYS A 148 11.92 13.22 -1.64
N PHE A 149 11.53 12.96 -0.40
CA PHE A 149 11.73 11.65 0.24
C PHE A 149 11.06 10.53 -0.56
N VAL A 150 9.80 10.69 -0.96
CA VAL A 150 9.05 9.67 -1.72
C VAL A 150 9.61 9.50 -3.13
N THR A 151 9.84 10.60 -3.87
CA THR A 151 10.16 10.53 -5.31
C THR A 151 11.65 10.29 -5.61
N GLU A 152 12.55 10.73 -4.72
CA GLU A 152 13.99 10.65 -4.96
C GLU A 152 14.68 9.54 -4.15
N LYS A 153 14.00 9.01 -3.12
CA LYS A 153 14.55 7.94 -2.29
C LYS A 153 13.65 6.70 -2.27
N VAL A 154 12.39 6.81 -1.83
CA VAL A 154 11.53 5.63 -1.68
C VAL A 154 11.26 4.96 -3.03
N ILE A 155 10.83 5.71 -4.03
CA ILE A 155 10.50 5.14 -5.34
C ILE A 155 11.74 4.55 -6.03
N PRO A 156 12.88 5.24 -6.15
CA PRO A 156 14.05 4.66 -6.82
C PRO A 156 14.64 3.44 -6.11
N ASP A 157 14.67 3.44 -4.78
CA ASP A 157 15.37 2.42 -4.01
C ASP A 157 14.51 1.16 -3.75
N TYR A 158 13.17 1.31 -3.66
CA TYR A 158 12.29 0.24 -3.20
C TYR A 158 11.14 -0.09 -4.16
N VAL A 159 10.85 0.73 -5.18
CA VAL A 159 9.68 0.52 -6.04
C VAL A 159 10.08 0.09 -7.44
N GLU A 160 9.82 -1.16 -7.77
CA GLU A 160 9.97 -1.64 -9.14
C GLU A 160 8.74 -1.25 -9.99
N LEU A 161 8.80 -0.04 -10.57
CA LEU A 161 7.69 0.52 -11.38
C LEU A 161 7.27 -0.41 -12.53
N SER A 162 8.18 -1.16 -13.11
CA SER A 162 7.88 -2.12 -14.18
C SER A 162 6.94 -3.23 -13.69
N LYS A 163 7.12 -3.71 -12.46
CA LYS A 163 6.21 -4.66 -11.82
C LYS A 163 4.88 -3.99 -11.48
N LEU A 164 4.91 -2.79 -10.89
CA LEU A 164 3.69 -2.05 -10.54
C LEU A 164 2.80 -1.83 -11.77
N ILE A 165 3.39 -1.51 -12.91
CA ILE A 165 2.68 -1.31 -14.18
C ILE A 165 2.20 -2.65 -14.76
N LYS A 166 3.05 -3.70 -14.69
CA LYS A 166 2.75 -5.04 -15.25
C LYS A 166 1.83 -5.88 -14.36
N THR A 167 1.85 -5.67 -13.04
CA THR A 167 0.99 -6.40 -12.11
C THR A 167 -0.44 -5.98 -12.35
N GLU A 168 -1.12 -6.83 -13.10
CA GLU A 168 -2.49 -6.73 -13.56
C GLU A 168 -2.71 -5.75 -14.72
N SER A 169 -2.56 -6.26 -15.87
CA SER A 169 -3.73 -6.14 -16.72
C SER A 169 -4.91 -6.67 -15.89
N ASP A 170 -5.79 -5.81 -15.38
CA ASP A 170 -7.10 -6.23 -14.89
C ASP A 170 -7.86 -6.75 -16.13
N PHE A 171 -7.55 -8.00 -16.47
CA PHE A 171 -8.06 -8.65 -17.68
C PHE A 171 -9.58 -8.66 -17.66
N LYS A 172 -10.19 -8.78 -16.46
CA LYS A 172 -11.64 -8.70 -16.33
C LYS A 172 -12.15 -7.31 -16.68
N SER A 173 -11.63 -6.24 -16.10
CA SER A 173 -12.05 -4.87 -16.43
C SER A 173 -11.75 -4.54 -17.89
N ARG A 174 -10.56 -4.89 -18.37
CA ARG A 174 -10.19 -4.71 -19.78
C ARG A 174 -11.15 -5.47 -20.72
N PHE A 175 -11.56 -6.68 -20.33
CA PHE A 175 -12.54 -7.42 -21.11
C PHE A 175 -13.91 -6.75 -21.09
N ILE A 176 -14.36 -6.27 -19.92
CA ILE A 176 -15.64 -5.55 -19.80
C ILE A 176 -15.65 -4.29 -20.66
N GLU A 177 -14.56 -3.50 -20.63
CA GLU A 177 -14.39 -2.31 -21.47
C GLU A 177 -14.46 -2.68 -22.97
N LEU A 178 -13.76 -3.77 -23.37
CA LEU A 178 -13.82 -4.28 -24.74
C LEU A 178 -15.23 -4.74 -25.12
N ALA A 179 -15.90 -5.51 -24.25
CA ALA A 179 -17.23 -6.01 -24.49
C ALA A 179 -18.27 -4.88 -24.63
N GLN A 180 -18.14 -3.82 -23.84
CA GLN A 180 -18.96 -2.62 -23.96
C GLN A 180 -18.72 -1.90 -25.30
N LYS A 181 -17.45 -1.72 -25.68
CA LYS A 181 -17.06 -1.08 -26.95
C LYS A 181 -17.58 -1.86 -28.16
N GLU A 182 -17.41 -3.17 -28.15
CA GLU A 182 -17.79 -4.10 -29.23
C GLU A 182 -19.26 -4.53 -29.14
N ARG A 183 -19.98 -4.11 -28.08
CA ARG A 183 -21.37 -4.47 -27.81
C ARG A 183 -21.61 -5.99 -27.68
N TYR A 184 -20.65 -6.75 -27.13
CA TYR A 184 -20.81 -8.16 -26.87
C TYR A 184 -21.81 -8.42 -25.75
N LYS A 185 -22.66 -9.44 -25.89
CA LYS A 185 -23.40 -10.02 -24.77
C LYS A 185 -22.49 -11.06 -24.12
N PHE A 186 -22.06 -10.80 -22.89
CA PHE A 186 -21.13 -11.67 -22.20
C PHE A 186 -21.65 -12.08 -20.82
N GLU A 187 -21.14 -13.19 -20.34
CA GLU A 187 -21.43 -13.74 -19.01
C GLU A 187 -20.20 -14.43 -18.44
N PHE A 188 -19.95 -14.28 -17.13
CA PHE A 188 -19.03 -15.10 -16.36
C PHE A 188 -19.82 -16.15 -15.57
N LYS A 189 -19.75 -17.42 -15.97
CA LYS A 189 -20.32 -18.54 -15.22
C LYS A 189 -19.33 -19.06 -14.20
N ASN A 190 -19.68 -18.92 -12.92
CA ASN A 190 -18.82 -19.29 -11.81
C ASN A 190 -19.31 -20.60 -11.19
N VAL A 191 -18.40 -21.57 -11.03
CA VAL A 191 -18.62 -22.85 -10.33
C VAL A 191 -17.67 -22.91 -9.14
N MET A 192 -18.19 -23.31 -7.98
CA MET A 192 -17.38 -23.59 -6.81
C MET A 192 -16.84 -25.02 -6.89
N LEU A 193 -15.52 -25.14 -6.79
CA LEU A 193 -14.81 -26.42 -6.75
C LEU A 193 -14.41 -26.68 -5.29
N GLN A 194 -14.96 -27.73 -4.69
CA GLN A 194 -14.62 -28.14 -3.34
C GLN A 194 -13.54 -29.22 -3.40
N HIS A 195 -12.31 -28.87 -2.99
CA HIS A 195 -11.24 -29.82 -2.75
C HIS A 195 -10.97 -29.91 -1.25
N GLN A 196 -10.73 -31.07 -0.72
CA GLN A 196 -10.65 -31.51 0.67
C GLN A 196 -10.43 -30.44 1.75
N ASP A 197 -9.48 -29.48 1.56
CA ASP A 197 -9.19 -28.42 2.53
C ASP A 197 -9.30 -26.99 1.98
N HIS A 198 -9.57 -26.79 0.66
CA HIS A 198 -9.59 -25.46 0.08
C HIS A 198 -10.75 -25.27 -0.91
N ILE A 199 -11.47 -24.17 -0.77
CA ILE A 199 -12.47 -23.72 -1.73
C ILE A 199 -11.76 -23.02 -2.89
N ARG A 200 -11.97 -23.49 -4.12
CA ARG A 200 -11.56 -22.84 -5.36
C ARG A 200 -12.78 -22.51 -6.20
N TYR A 201 -12.60 -21.59 -7.13
CA TYR A 201 -13.65 -21.20 -8.07
C TYR A 201 -13.11 -21.38 -9.49
N ARG A 202 -13.94 -21.93 -10.37
CA ARG A 202 -13.74 -21.96 -11.80
C ARG A 202 -14.71 -20.96 -12.43
N SER A 203 -14.22 -20.16 -13.38
CA SER A 203 -15.02 -19.22 -14.14
C SER A 203 -14.88 -19.48 -15.62
N ILE A 204 -16.00 -19.53 -16.32
CA ILE A 204 -16.08 -19.67 -17.76
C ILE A 204 -16.61 -18.35 -18.31
N LEU A 205 -15.87 -17.72 -19.22
CA LEU A 205 -16.27 -16.52 -19.93
C LEU A 205 -16.96 -16.89 -21.22
N LEU A 206 -18.18 -16.44 -21.38
CA LEU A 206 -19.03 -16.65 -22.55
C LEU A 206 -19.25 -15.33 -23.28
N ILE A 207 -19.20 -15.35 -24.63
CA ILE A 207 -19.66 -14.29 -25.51
C ILE A 207 -20.75 -14.89 -26.40
N ASP A 208 -21.95 -14.31 -26.38
CA ASP A 208 -23.12 -14.81 -27.14
C ASP A 208 -23.37 -16.31 -26.93
N GLY A 209 -23.12 -16.81 -25.72
CA GLY A 209 -23.29 -18.21 -25.34
C GLY A 209 -22.13 -19.13 -25.68
N VAL A 210 -21.11 -18.65 -26.41
CA VAL A 210 -19.92 -19.42 -26.78
C VAL A 210 -18.81 -19.22 -25.76
N GLU A 211 -18.17 -20.31 -25.31
CA GLU A 211 -17.03 -20.24 -24.41
C GLU A 211 -15.79 -19.64 -25.11
N VAL A 212 -15.26 -18.58 -24.54
CA VAL A 212 -14.09 -17.85 -25.11
C VAL A 212 -12.89 -17.83 -24.15
N GLY A 213 -13.10 -18.18 -22.87
CA GLY A 213 -12.03 -18.23 -21.90
C GLY A 213 -12.47 -18.95 -20.63
N GLU A 214 -11.51 -19.53 -19.93
CA GLU A 214 -11.69 -20.23 -18.68
C GLU A 214 -10.56 -19.92 -17.72
N GLY A 215 -10.86 -19.90 -16.40
CA GLY A 215 -9.86 -19.65 -15.38
C GLY A 215 -10.27 -20.14 -14.00
N GLU A 216 -9.29 -20.47 -13.18
CA GLU A 216 -9.49 -20.87 -11.79
C GLU A 216 -8.83 -19.89 -10.82
N GLY A 217 -9.39 -19.77 -9.61
CA GLY A 217 -8.84 -18.89 -8.58
C GLY A 217 -9.35 -19.21 -7.18
N SER A 218 -8.69 -18.61 -6.17
CA SER A 218 -9.11 -18.75 -4.77
C SER A 218 -10.35 -17.92 -4.41
N SER A 219 -10.89 -17.14 -5.37
CA SER A 219 -12.14 -16.40 -5.25
C SER A 219 -12.78 -16.27 -6.63
N LYS A 220 -14.10 -16.01 -6.68
CA LYS A 220 -14.83 -15.75 -7.95
C LYS A 220 -14.11 -14.68 -8.78
N LYS A 221 -13.72 -13.55 -8.13
CA LYS A 221 -13.02 -12.45 -8.81
C LYS A 221 -11.70 -12.90 -9.45
N LYS A 222 -10.91 -13.72 -8.77
CA LYS A 222 -9.66 -14.26 -9.34
C LYS A 222 -9.90 -15.24 -10.49
N ALA A 223 -10.92 -16.08 -10.39
CA ALA A 223 -11.27 -17.02 -11.46
C ALA A 223 -11.74 -16.27 -12.72
N GLU A 224 -12.58 -15.26 -12.57
CA GLU A 224 -13.04 -14.39 -13.68
C GLU A 224 -11.89 -13.62 -14.33
N GLN A 225 -10.92 -13.16 -13.53
CA GLN A 225 -9.70 -12.52 -13.99
C GLN A 225 -8.88 -13.44 -14.89
N MET A 226 -8.69 -14.70 -14.46
CA MET A 226 -7.97 -15.72 -15.22
C MET A 226 -8.72 -16.11 -16.50
N ALA A 227 -10.07 -16.22 -16.45
CA ALA A 227 -10.88 -16.49 -17.63
C ALA A 227 -10.75 -15.38 -18.69
N ALA A 228 -10.76 -14.13 -18.25
CA ALA A 228 -10.54 -13.00 -19.14
C ALA A 228 -9.10 -12.96 -19.69
N GLN A 229 -8.11 -13.34 -18.89
CA GLN A 229 -6.72 -13.47 -19.36
C GLN A 229 -6.60 -14.50 -20.47
N THR A 230 -7.18 -15.69 -20.31
CA THR A 230 -7.20 -16.75 -21.32
C THR A 230 -7.83 -16.28 -22.63
N TYR A 231 -8.90 -15.47 -22.56
CA TYR A 231 -9.49 -14.85 -23.75
C TYR A 231 -8.49 -13.98 -24.53
N PHE A 232 -7.72 -13.12 -23.84
CA PHE A 232 -6.74 -12.28 -24.49
C PHE A 232 -5.51 -13.04 -25.01
N GLU A 233 -5.14 -14.13 -24.37
CA GLU A 233 -4.02 -14.98 -24.82
C GLU A 233 -4.34 -15.76 -26.09
N LYS A 234 -5.57 -16.23 -26.23
CA LYS A 234 -6.04 -16.91 -27.44
C LYS A 234 -6.21 -16.00 -28.67
N ARG A 235 -6.17 -14.67 -28.46
CA ARG A 235 -6.31 -13.67 -29.54
C ARG A 235 -4.99 -13.01 -29.96
N LYS A 236 -3.87 -13.45 -29.41
CA LYS A 236 -2.55 -13.06 -29.89
C LYS A 236 -2.17 -13.93 -31.07
#